data_87991b023f0ecda4e3969b50cf5ead1d
#
_entry.id   87991b023f0ecda4e3969b50cf5ead1d
#
_cell.length_a   1.000
_cell.length_b   1.000
_cell.length_c   1.000
_cell.angle_alpha   90.00
_cell.angle_beta   90.00
_cell.angle_gamma   90.00
#
_symmetry.space_group_name_H-M   'P 1'
#
loop_
_entity.id
_entity.type
_entity.pdbx_description
1 polymer ?
#
loop_
_entity_poly.entity_id
_entity_poly.type
_entity_poly.pdbx_seq_one_letter_code
_entity_poly.pdbx_strand_id
1 'polypeptide(L)' 'MSIVKRHLAEHEERLVLIEEICIDKGALVYDIDSDEVFFSADEEAYKSACVAVFQAWEKGTIKGTAEQVFGATKSILAD' A
#
# COMPACT_ATOMS: atom_id res chain seq x y z
N MET A 1 -20.80 2.42 -10.88
CA MET A 1 -21.53 2.62 -9.66
C MET A 1 -20.65 2.50 -8.45
N SER A 2 -20.69 3.49 -7.62
CA SER A 2 -19.87 3.53 -6.44
C SER A 2 -20.26 2.52 -5.37
N ILE A 3 -21.42 1.94 -5.50
CA ILE A 3 -21.91 0.96 -4.53
C ILE A 3 -20.94 -0.20 -4.35
N VAL A 4 -20.32 -0.61 -5.44
CA VAL A 4 -19.39 -1.73 -5.39
C VAL A 4 -18.25 -1.51 -4.43
N LYS A 5 -17.79 -0.27 -4.32
CA LYS A 5 -16.67 0.05 -3.45
C LYS A 5 -16.98 -0.14 -1.97
N ARG A 6 -18.23 -0.06 -1.59
CA ARG A 6 -18.60 -0.20 -0.19
C ARG A 6 -18.46 -1.62 0.31
N HIS A 7 -18.33 -2.56 -0.61
CA HIS A 7 -18.28 -3.96 -0.25
C HIS A 7 -16.91 -4.57 -0.42
N LEU A 8 -15.89 -3.71 -0.51
CA LEU A 8 -14.54 -4.22 -0.53
C LEU A 8 -14.24 -4.94 0.77
N ALA A 9 -13.65 -6.10 0.69
CA ALA A 9 -13.24 -6.82 1.88
C ALA A 9 -12.16 -6.02 2.59
N GLU A 10 -12.06 -6.22 3.90
CA GLU A 10 -11.03 -5.54 4.70
C GLU A 10 -9.64 -5.75 4.11
N HIS A 11 -9.40 -6.95 3.62
CA HIS A 11 -8.13 -7.28 2.99
C HIS A 11 -7.86 -6.40 1.77
N GLU A 12 -8.86 -6.19 0.95
CA GLU A 12 -8.71 -5.36 -0.25
C GLU A 12 -8.50 -3.89 0.11
N GLU A 13 -9.22 -3.40 1.10
CA GLU A 13 -9.03 -2.04 1.57
C GLU A 13 -7.61 -1.84 2.10
N ARG A 14 -7.11 -2.84 2.81
CA ARG A 14 -5.75 -2.78 3.34
C ARG A 14 -4.73 -2.68 2.21
N LEU A 15 -4.91 -3.48 1.16
CA LEU A 15 -4.00 -3.44 0.03
C LEU A 15 -4.03 -2.08 -0.67
N VAL A 16 -5.21 -1.51 -0.85
CA VAL A 16 -5.35 -0.21 -1.50
C VAL A 16 -4.65 0.87 -0.69
N LEU A 17 -4.87 0.88 0.61
CA LEU A 17 -4.27 1.90 1.48
C LEU A 17 -2.74 1.79 1.48
N ILE A 18 -2.23 0.57 1.56
CA ILE A 18 -0.78 0.36 1.56
C ILE A 18 -0.19 0.79 0.21
N GLU A 19 -0.85 0.45 -0.88
CA GLU A 19 -0.39 0.84 -2.19
C GLU A 19 -0.32 2.36 -2.33
N GLU A 20 -1.34 3.05 -1.84
CA GLU A 20 -1.36 4.50 -1.88
C GLU A 20 -0.22 5.11 -1.09
N ILE A 21 0.08 4.55 0.06
CA ILE A 21 1.21 5.02 0.86
C ILE A 21 2.52 4.80 0.12
N CYS A 22 2.67 3.64 -0.50
CA CYS A 22 3.88 3.33 -1.26
C CYS A 22 4.07 4.28 -2.43
N ILE A 23 3.00 4.63 -3.10
CA ILE A 23 3.08 5.59 -4.21
C ILE A 23 3.45 6.97 -3.67
N ASP A 24 2.84 7.37 -2.56
CA ASP A 24 3.10 8.67 -1.96
C ASP A 24 4.56 8.80 -1.53
N LYS A 25 5.16 7.74 -1.05
CA LYS A 25 6.55 7.76 -0.59
C LYS A 25 7.56 7.47 -1.70
N GLY A 26 7.09 7.16 -2.89
CA GLY A 26 7.97 6.93 -4.02
C GLY A 26 8.49 5.52 -4.15
N ALA A 27 8.01 4.59 -3.32
CA ALA A 27 8.40 3.19 -3.46
C ALA A 27 7.76 2.57 -4.69
N LEU A 28 6.59 3.05 -5.06
CA LEU A 28 5.91 2.66 -6.28
C LEU A 28 5.66 3.92 -7.10
N VAL A 29 5.68 3.76 -8.41
CA VAL A 29 5.44 4.86 -9.34
C VAL A 29 4.23 4.50 -10.19
N TYR A 30 3.26 5.41 -10.24
CA TYR A 30 2.08 5.22 -11.06
C TYR A 30 2.29 5.92 -12.40
N ASP A 31 2.12 5.17 -13.48
CA ASP A 31 2.26 5.71 -14.82
C ASP A 31 0.87 6.00 -15.38
N ILE A 32 0.58 7.28 -15.54
CA ILE A 32 -0.72 7.72 -16.04
C ILE A 32 -0.99 7.20 -17.44
N ASP A 33 0.03 7.16 -18.27
CA ASP A 33 -0.14 6.77 -19.67
C ASP A 33 -0.55 5.31 -19.83
N SER A 34 0.09 4.43 -19.09
CA SER A 34 -0.21 3.01 -19.18
C SER A 34 -1.16 2.52 -18.10
N ASP A 35 -1.47 3.39 -17.12
CA ASP A 35 -2.32 3.04 -16.00
C ASP A 35 -1.74 1.86 -15.21
N GLU A 36 -0.42 1.82 -15.10
CA GLU A 36 0.27 0.76 -14.40
C GLU A 36 1.10 1.30 -13.25
N VAL A 37 1.39 0.42 -12.30
CA VAL A 37 2.21 0.77 -11.14
C VAL A 37 3.49 -0.03 -11.22
N PHE A 38 4.61 0.67 -11.07
CA PHE A 38 5.93 0.05 -11.16
C PHE A 38 6.69 0.20 -9.85
N PHE A 39 7.50 -0.79 -9.55
CA PHE A 39 8.40 -0.73 -8.41
C PHE A 39 9.56 0.21 -8.73
N SER A 40 9.78 1.21 -7.88
CA SER A 40 10.80 2.24 -8.16
C SER A 40 12.22 1.76 -7.93
N ALA A 41 12.40 0.70 -7.17
CA ALA A 41 13.71 0.17 -6.81
C ALA A 41 14.56 1.15 -6.01
N ASP A 42 13.93 2.13 -5.37
CA ASP A 42 14.61 3.09 -4.51
C ASP A 42 14.56 2.58 -3.07
N GLU A 43 15.73 2.24 -2.54
CA GLU A 43 15.82 1.64 -1.21
C GLU A 43 15.32 2.57 -0.12
N GLU A 44 15.65 3.85 -0.22
CA GLU A 44 15.19 4.81 0.77
C GLU A 44 13.69 5.01 0.73
N ALA A 45 13.13 5.05 -0.47
CA ALA A 45 11.68 5.16 -0.63
C ALA A 45 11.01 3.92 -0.08
N TYR A 46 11.60 2.76 -0.30
CA TYR A 46 11.10 1.50 0.24
C TYR A 46 11.01 1.57 1.77
N LYS A 47 12.09 2.02 2.41
CA LYS A 47 12.13 2.13 3.86
C LYS A 47 11.11 3.14 4.38
N SER A 48 11.01 4.28 3.69
CA SER A 48 10.04 5.31 4.06
C SER A 48 8.63 4.79 3.97
N ALA A 49 8.33 4.03 2.93
CA ALA A 49 7.01 3.45 2.76
C ALA A 49 6.69 2.47 3.88
N CYS A 50 7.65 1.63 4.24
CA CYS A 50 7.44 0.66 5.32
C CYS A 50 7.17 1.36 6.64
N VAL A 51 7.91 2.42 6.94
CA VAL A 51 7.70 3.19 8.16
C VAL A 51 6.33 3.85 8.14
N ALA A 52 5.95 4.43 7.01
CA ALA A 52 4.65 5.08 6.88
C ALA A 52 3.50 4.10 7.04
N VAL A 53 3.64 2.90 6.49
CA VAL A 53 2.63 1.85 6.63
C VAL A 53 2.51 1.46 8.11
N PHE A 54 3.63 1.27 8.77
CA PHE A 54 3.62 0.92 10.18
C PHE A 54 2.94 1.99 11.02
N GLN A 55 3.25 3.26 10.75
CA GLN A 55 2.64 4.37 11.47
C GLN A 55 1.14 4.43 11.22
N ALA A 56 0.72 4.23 10.00
CA ALA A 56 -0.71 4.22 9.66
C ALA A 56 -1.42 3.08 10.38
N TRP A 57 -0.77 1.93 10.48
CA TRP A 57 -1.33 0.81 11.20
C TRP A 57 -1.46 1.13 12.70
N GLU A 58 -0.45 1.74 13.27
CA GLU A 58 -0.49 2.12 14.69
C GLU A 58 -1.62 3.11 14.99
N LYS A 59 -1.89 4.00 14.04
CA LYS A 59 -2.94 4.99 14.20
C LYS A 59 -4.33 4.42 13.96
N GLY A 60 -4.40 3.20 13.46
CA GLY A 60 -5.67 2.58 13.15
C GLY A 60 -6.21 2.88 11.77
N THR A 61 -5.44 3.60 10.95
CA THR A 61 -5.84 3.88 9.57
C THR A 61 -5.86 2.60 8.74
N ILE A 62 -4.87 1.74 8.95
CA ILE A 62 -4.81 0.44 8.30
C ILE A 62 -5.21 -0.60 9.33
N LYS A 63 -6.21 -1.39 9.00
CA LYS A 63 -6.75 -2.41 9.91
C LYS A 63 -6.12 -3.76 9.66
N GLY A 64 -6.06 -4.57 10.71
CA GLY A 64 -5.54 -5.91 10.63
C GLY A 64 -4.45 -6.14 11.67
N THR A 65 -3.92 -7.36 11.70
CA THR A 65 -2.81 -7.68 12.58
C THR A 65 -1.51 -7.23 11.94
N ALA A 66 -0.46 -7.15 12.76
CA ALA A 66 0.86 -6.78 12.24
C ALA A 66 1.28 -7.71 11.12
N GLU A 67 1.02 -9.01 11.28
CA GLU A 67 1.37 -9.99 10.25
C GLU A 67 0.63 -9.73 8.95
N GLN A 68 -0.65 -9.39 9.04
CA GLN A 68 -1.45 -9.11 7.85
C GLN A 68 -0.95 -7.86 7.14
N VAL A 69 -0.63 -6.83 7.91
CA VAL A 69 -0.18 -5.56 7.34
C VAL A 69 1.19 -5.71 6.70
N PHE A 70 2.12 -6.33 7.41
CA PHE A 70 3.48 -6.50 6.88
C PHE A 70 3.51 -7.49 5.71
N GLY A 71 2.68 -8.55 5.79
CA GLY A 71 2.56 -9.49 4.69
C GLY A 71 2.05 -8.83 3.43
N ALA A 72 1.04 -7.97 3.57
CA ALA A 72 0.49 -7.23 2.45
C ALA A 72 1.52 -6.27 1.87
N THR A 73 2.27 -5.58 2.75
CA THR A 73 3.30 -4.65 2.31
C THR A 73 4.38 -5.37 1.52
N LYS A 74 4.83 -6.51 2.02
CA LYS A 74 5.82 -7.31 1.32
C LYS A 74 5.31 -7.78 -0.04
N SER A 75 4.05 -8.17 -0.08
CA SER A 75 3.45 -8.63 -1.32
C SER A 75 3.39 -7.51 -2.36
N ILE A 76 3.12 -6.30 -1.93
CA ILE A 76 3.04 -5.16 -2.84
C ILE A 76 4.42 -4.71 -3.30
N LEU A 77 5.39 -4.68 -2.39
CA LEU A 77 6.73 -4.16 -2.69
C LEU A 77 7.70 -5.21 -3.18
N ALA A 78 7.43 -6.47 -2.95
CA ALA A 78 8.26 -7.54 -3.44
C ALA A 78 7.68 -7.97 -4.78
N ASP A 79 8.32 -7.71 -5.78
CA ASP A 79 7.89 -8.00 -7.11
C ASP A 79 7.61 -9.46 -7.40
#